data_406151cb7af8c644f99c621e9ff87f82
#
_entry.id   406151cb7af8c644f99c621e9ff87f82
#
_cell.length_a   1.000
_cell.length_b   1.000
_cell.length_c   1.000
_cell.angle_alpha   90.00
_cell.angle_beta   90.00
_cell.angle_gamma   90.00
#
_symmetry.space_group_name_H-M   'P 1'
#
loop_
_entity.id
_entity.type
_entity.pdbx_description
1 polymer ?
#
loop_
_entity_poly.entity_id
_entity_poly.type
_entity_poly.pdbx_seq_one_letter_code
_entity_poly.pdbx_strand_id
1 'polypeptide(L)'
;MDLKKVIKSVVENAGGKENISSITHCATRLRIELQDETKYDRSKLEDIEGVKGVFFTNGQLQIIFGSGLVQQVFRSYNEVFGDNVSKVEKENVNGAKPKGNIAQRFVKMLSDIFVPIIPAIVAGGLLMGINNILTAKDIFFAGKTLIEAYPKFADLAGMLNLFANAPFVFLPVLIAFSATKRFGGNPFLGAVLGMIMVHPDILNAYLVAPGVDIPKWNIFGLEIAKVGYQGTVLPIVVMSYVLANIEKYLRRVTPIYLDNLTTPLLSIFITSFITFALTGPILREVGNYLTFGLSWLYSSLGFVGAGIFGGLYAPIVITGMHHSFIAVETSLLADIANTGGSFIFPIASMSNAAQGGAVLAVMVFSKNSKLKSLASASGISALLGITEPAMFGVNLRLKYPFYAALIGSAISSAWLGLNHVLATALGAAGLPGFLSIPYQNWFAFGIGLVLSIVISFVVTAYFYKTRDVDNEE
;
A
#
# COMPACT_ATOMS: atom_id res chain seq x y z
N MET A 1 -16.30 -25.24 -5.74
CA MET A 1 -14.83 -25.34 -5.72
C MET A 1 -14.38 -26.04 -4.44
N ASP A 2 -13.72 -27.15 -4.54
CA ASP A 2 -13.14 -27.88 -3.40
C ASP A 2 -11.74 -27.32 -3.10
N LEU A 3 -11.62 -26.49 -2.06
CA LEU A 3 -10.38 -25.80 -1.70
C LEU A 3 -9.25 -26.78 -1.30
N LYS A 4 -9.60 -27.94 -0.71
CA LYS A 4 -8.62 -28.96 -0.35
C LYS A 4 -8.03 -29.63 -1.58
N LYS A 5 -8.84 -29.84 -2.62
CA LYS A 5 -8.39 -30.35 -3.91
C LYS A 5 -7.52 -29.32 -4.64
N VAL A 6 -7.94 -28.04 -4.65
CA VAL A 6 -7.20 -26.94 -5.25
C VAL A 6 -5.79 -26.84 -4.65
N ILE A 7 -5.67 -26.80 -3.32
CA ILE A 7 -4.36 -26.64 -2.67
C ILE A 7 -3.45 -27.85 -2.84
N LYS A 8 -4.01 -29.06 -2.88
CA LYS A 8 -3.23 -30.28 -3.19
C LYS A 8 -2.65 -30.19 -4.60
N SER A 9 -3.45 -29.80 -5.60
CA SER A 9 -2.98 -29.60 -6.98
C SER A 9 -1.94 -28.50 -7.08
N VAL A 10 -2.08 -27.41 -6.31
CA VAL A 10 -1.05 -26.33 -6.24
C VAL A 10 0.27 -26.88 -5.72
N VAL A 11 0.27 -27.63 -4.62
CA VAL A 11 1.47 -28.18 -4.02
C VAL A 11 2.13 -29.21 -4.94
N GLU A 12 1.35 -30.08 -5.56
CA GLU A 12 1.84 -31.11 -6.50
C GLU A 12 2.54 -30.45 -7.70
N ASN A 13 1.90 -29.44 -8.32
CA ASN A 13 2.44 -28.78 -9.49
C ASN A 13 3.47 -27.68 -9.17
N ALA A 14 3.69 -27.35 -7.89
CA ALA A 14 4.83 -26.58 -7.41
C ALA A 14 6.09 -27.42 -7.19
N GLY A 15 6.05 -28.72 -7.52
CA GLY A 15 7.16 -29.67 -7.36
C GLY A 15 7.09 -30.48 -6.07
N GLY A 16 5.92 -30.56 -5.42
CA GLY A 16 5.69 -31.28 -4.18
C GLY A 16 5.99 -30.48 -2.92
N LYS A 17 5.54 -31.01 -1.77
CA LYS A 17 5.71 -30.34 -0.46
C LYS A 17 7.18 -30.09 -0.12
N GLU A 18 8.07 -31.00 -0.50
CA GLU A 18 9.51 -30.93 -0.24
C GLU A 18 10.20 -29.81 -1.02
N ASN A 19 9.61 -29.38 -2.15
CA ASN A 19 10.11 -28.27 -2.94
C ASN A 19 9.66 -26.90 -2.40
N ILE A 20 8.73 -26.84 -1.45
CA ILE A 20 8.20 -25.61 -0.87
C ILE A 20 8.99 -25.26 0.38
N SER A 21 9.78 -24.18 0.30
CA SER A 21 10.53 -23.63 1.45
C SER A 21 9.65 -22.77 2.35
N SER A 22 8.79 -21.95 1.75
CA SER A 22 7.82 -21.13 2.48
C SER A 22 6.57 -20.89 1.65
N ILE A 23 5.45 -20.66 2.33
CA ILE A 23 4.19 -20.27 1.70
C ILE A 23 3.57 -19.13 2.49
N THR A 24 3.23 -18.07 1.80
CA THR A 24 2.61 -16.87 2.36
C THR A 24 1.53 -16.36 1.40
N HIS A 25 0.75 -15.38 1.82
CA HIS A 25 -0.21 -14.74 0.91
C HIS A 25 -0.26 -13.23 1.13
N CYS A 26 -0.62 -12.49 0.08
CA CYS A 26 -1.05 -11.10 0.18
C CYS A 26 -2.57 -11.01 -0.07
N ALA A 27 -3.08 -9.82 -0.33
CA ALA A 27 -4.52 -9.61 -0.56
C ALA A 27 -5.10 -10.45 -1.71
N THR A 28 -4.30 -10.78 -2.74
CA THR A 28 -4.78 -11.42 -3.97
C THR A 28 -3.94 -12.61 -4.44
N ARG A 29 -2.72 -12.82 -3.88
CA ARG A 29 -1.74 -13.81 -4.37
C ARG A 29 -1.28 -14.75 -3.26
N LEU A 30 -1.18 -16.02 -3.60
CA LEU A 30 -0.40 -17.01 -2.86
C LEU A 30 1.06 -16.90 -3.31
N ARG A 31 1.99 -16.80 -2.39
CA ARG A 31 3.43 -16.66 -2.65
C ARG A 31 4.14 -17.88 -2.08
N ILE A 32 4.85 -18.59 -2.93
CA ILE A 32 5.54 -19.84 -2.61
C ILE A 32 7.02 -19.66 -2.93
N GLU A 33 7.89 -19.86 -1.97
CA GLU A 33 9.33 -19.95 -2.18
C GLU A 33 9.70 -21.41 -2.47
N LEU A 34 10.34 -21.65 -3.61
CA LEU A 34 10.74 -22.98 -4.04
C LEU A 34 12.22 -23.20 -3.72
N GLN A 35 12.57 -24.46 -3.37
CA GLN A 35 13.96 -24.88 -3.23
C GLN A 35 14.61 -25.05 -4.61
N ASP A 36 13.88 -25.62 -5.56
CA ASP A 36 14.29 -25.86 -6.93
C ASP A 36 13.25 -25.26 -7.89
N GLU A 37 13.66 -24.20 -8.57
CA GLU A 37 12.83 -23.42 -9.49
C GLU A 37 12.50 -24.17 -10.78
N THR A 38 13.16 -25.30 -11.06
CA THR A 38 12.95 -26.07 -12.29
C THR A 38 11.82 -27.11 -12.16
N LYS A 39 11.33 -27.36 -10.94
CA LYS A 39 10.36 -28.43 -10.65
C LYS A 39 8.90 -28.01 -10.73
N TYR A 40 8.59 -26.71 -10.86
CA TYR A 40 7.20 -26.30 -10.98
C TYR A 40 6.69 -26.35 -12.43
N ASP A 41 5.44 -26.76 -12.60
CA ASP A 41 4.76 -26.81 -13.89
C ASP A 41 3.78 -25.64 -14.00
N ARG A 42 4.20 -24.60 -14.73
CA ARG A 42 3.41 -23.37 -14.89
C ARG A 42 2.06 -23.63 -15.57
N SER A 43 2.04 -24.43 -16.63
CA SER A 43 0.83 -24.69 -17.42
C SER A 43 -0.24 -25.39 -16.57
N LYS A 44 0.16 -26.41 -15.80
CA LYS A 44 -0.76 -27.09 -14.91
C LYS A 44 -1.24 -26.25 -13.75
N LEU A 45 -0.41 -25.32 -13.25
CA LEU A 45 -0.83 -24.36 -12.21
C LEU A 45 -1.85 -23.36 -12.76
N GLU A 46 -1.72 -22.91 -14.01
CA GLU A 46 -2.67 -22.00 -14.65
C GLU A 46 -4.03 -22.65 -14.92
N ASP A 47 -4.08 -23.98 -15.09
CA ASP A 47 -5.30 -24.77 -15.30
C ASP A 47 -6.09 -25.07 -14.01
N ILE A 48 -5.55 -24.79 -12.85
CA ILE A 48 -6.22 -25.05 -11.55
C ILE A 48 -7.42 -24.10 -11.39
N GLU A 49 -8.57 -24.67 -11.01
CA GLU A 49 -9.79 -23.93 -10.74
C GLU A 49 -9.57 -22.80 -9.72
N GLY A 50 -9.89 -21.55 -10.13
CA GLY A 50 -9.74 -20.36 -9.29
C GLY A 50 -8.41 -19.64 -9.45
N VAL A 51 -7.43 -20.20 -10.16
CA VAL A 51 -6.18 -19.53 -10.52
C VAL A 51 -6.43 -18.58 -11.68
N LYS A 52 -6.01 -17.32 -11.53
CA LYS A 52 -6.13 -16.25 -12.52
C LYS A 52 -4.83 -15.94 -13.26
N GLY A 53 -3.72 -16.46 -12.75
CA GLY A 53 -2.40 -16.31 -13.36
C GLY A 53 -1.30 -16.82 -12.44
N VAL A 54 -0.17 -17.22 -13.05
CA VAL A 54 0.99 -17.77 -12.36
C VAL A 54 2.25 -17.04 -12.84
N PHE A 55 3.05 -16.53 -11.90
CA PHE A 55 4.27 -15.78 -12.21
C PHE A 55 5.41 -16.24 -11.30
N PHE A 56 6.61 -16.24 -11.86
CA PHE A 56 7.82 -16.42 -11.09
C PHE A 56 8.63 -15.12 -11.11
N THR A 57 8.80 -14.50 -9.96
CA THR A 57 9.49 -13.20 -9.84
C THR A 57 10.24 -13.12 -8.52
N ASN A 58 11.49 -12.66 -8.56
CA ASN A 58 12.36 -12.49 -7.39
C ASN A 58 12.55 -13.77 -6.55
N GLY A 59 12.62 -14.94 -7.17
CA GLY A 59 12.80 -16.22 -6.49
C GLY A 59 11.51 -16.75 -5.83
N GLN A 60 10.34 -16.18 -6.15
CA GLN A 60 9.06 -16.61 -5.62
C GLN A 60 8.08 -16.96 -6.74
N LEU A 61 7.44 -18.11 -6.62
CA LEU A 61 6.27 -18.48 -7.40
C LEU A 61 5.05 -17.77 -6.82
N GLN A 62 4.37 -16.97 -7.63
CA GLN A 62 3.20 -16.17 -7.26
C GLN A 62 1.98 -16.68 -8.03
N ILE A 63 0.96 -17.15 -7.31
CA ILE A 63 -0.28 -17.68 -7.88
C ILE A 63 -1.42 -16.73 -7.51
N ILE A 64 -2.08 -16.14 -8.50
CA ILE A 64 -3.15 -15.17 -8.32
C ILE A 64 -4.49 -15.88 -8.20
N PHE A 65 -5.12 -15.76 -7.04
CA PHE A 65 -6.48 -16.24 -6.78
C PHE A 65 -7.50 -15.09 -6.73
N GLY A 66 -7.05 -13.86 -6.41
CA GLY A 66 -7.91 -12.71 -6.15
C GLY A 66 -8.28 -12.57 -4.67
N SER A 67 -8.88 -11.40 -4.35
CA SER A 67 -9.26 -11.05 -2.98
C SER A 67 -10.30 -12.04 -2.41
N GLY A 68 -10.12 -12.41 -1.15
CA GLY A 68 -10.98 -13.35 -0.42
C GLY A 68 -10.68 -14.83 -0.69
N LEU A 69 -10.52 -15.25 -1.95
CA LEU A 69 -10.24 -16.65 -2.28
C LEU A 69 -8.84 -17.09 -1.84
N VAL A 70 -7.85 -16.23 -1.99
CA VAL A 70 -6.47 -16.53 -1.58
C VAL A 70 -6.36 -16.86 -0.09
N GLN A 71 -7.11 -16.17 0.78
CA GLN A 71 -7.11 -16.46 2.22
C GLN A 71 -7.69 -17.83 2.53
N GLN A 72 -8.75 -18.21 1.81
CA GLN A 72 -9.40 -19.53 1.98
C GLN A 72 -8.46 -20.64 1.50
N VAL A 73 -7.79 -20.46 0.36
CA VAL A 73 -6.80 -21.40 -0.17
C VAL A 73 -5.62 -21.56 0.81
N PHE A 74 -5.13 -20.46 1.37
CA PHE A 74 -4.03 -20.49 2.34
C PHE A 74 -4.43 -21.19 3.66
N ARG A 75 -5.65 -20.97 4.16
CA ARG A 75 -6.19 -21.72 5.31
C ARG A 75 -6.28 -23.21 5.03
N SER A 76 -6.77 -23.58 3.84
CA SER A 76 -6.84 -24.99 3.43
C SER A 76 -5.46 -25.64 3.31
N TYR A 77 -4.42 -24.89 2.96
CA TYR A 77 -3.04 -25.38 3.01
C TYR A 77 -2.65 -25.79 4.44
N ASN A 78 -2.89 -24.92 5.42
CA ASN A 78 -2.58 -25.21 6.82
C ASN A 78 -3.37 -26.38 7.38
N GLU A 79 -4.65 -26.54 6.96
CA GLU A 79 -5.47 -27.69 7.33
C GLU A 79 -4.98 -29.04 6.73
N VAL A 80 -4.51 -29.03 5.48
CA VAL A 80 -4.15 -30.24 4.74
C VAL A 80 -2.72 -30.69 5.03
N PHE A 81 -1.79 -29.75 5.14
CA PHE A 81 -0.35 -30.01 5.22
C PHE A 81 0.27 -29.74 6.61
N GLY A 82 -0.52 -29.20 7.53
CA GLY A 82 -0.14 -28.93 8.93
C GLY A 82 0.84 -27.77 9.11
N ASP A 83 0.97 -27.28 10.35
CA ASP A 83 1.74 -26.09 10.75
C ASP A 83 3.27 -26.16 10.57
N ASN A 84 3.81 -27.23 10.02
CA ASN A 84 5.26 -27.40 9.92
C ASN A 84 5.95 -26.41 8.99
N VAL A 85 5.23 -25.76 8.06
CA VAL A 85 5.78 -24.73 7.17
C VAL A 85 5.61 -23.33 7.77
N SER A 86 4.60 -23.13 8.61
CA SER A 86 4.45 -21.87 9.39
C SER A 86 5.53 -21.70 10.47
N LYS A 87 6.21 -22.76 10.89
CA LYS A 87 7.37 -22.69 11.81
C LYS A 87 8.63 -22.12 11.15
N VAL A 88 8.69 -22.11 9.83
CA VAL A 88 9.80 -21.53 9.07
C VAL A 88 9.77 -19.98 9.11
N GLU A 89 8.64 -19.35 9.45
CA GLU A 89 8.63 -17.90 9.77
C GLU A 89 9.55 -17.50 10.94
N LYS A 90 9.96 -18.44 11.81
CA LYS A 90 10.84 -18.16 12.94
C LYS A 90 12.33 -18.44 12.69
N GLU A 91 12.68 -19.28 11.71
CA GLU A 91 14.09 -19.68 11.52
C GLU A 91 14.75 -19.14 10.25
N ASN A 92 14.03 -18.78 9.19
CA ASN A 92 14.62 -18.31 7.92
C ASN A 92 14.77 -16.80 7.77
N VAL A 93 14.74 -16.02 8.85
CA VAL A 93 15.25 -14.63 8.81
C VAL A 93 16.78 -14.59 8.61
N ASN A 94 17.48 -15.71 8.76
CA ASN A 94 18.95 -15.75 8.74
C ASN A 94 19.60 -16.53 7.58
N GLY A 95 18.89 -17.06 6.60
CA GLY A 95 19.50 -18.01 5.63
C GLY A 95 19.55 -17.61 4.15
N ALA A 96 18.62 -16.88 3.62
CA ALA A 96 18.67 -16.46 2.23
C ALA A 96 19.23 -15.03 2.13
N LYS A 97 20.45 -14.86 1.62
CA LYS A 97 20.96 -13.52 1.24
C LYS A 97 19.94 -12.91 0.28
N PRO A 98 19.31 -11.77 0.62
CA PRO A 98 18.31 -11.16 -0.24
C PRO A 98 18.94 -10.83 -1.60
N LYS A 99 18.52 -11.52 -2.65
CA LYS A 99 18.91 -11.21 -4.03
C LYS A 99 18.32 -9.83 -4.35
N GLY A 100 19.15 -8.89 -4.74
CA GLY A 100 18.77 -7.52 -5.12
C GLY A 100 19.75 -6.47 -4.59
N ASN A 101 19.75 -5.29 -5.22
CA ASN A 101 20.55 -4.16 -4.78
C ASN A 101 19.95 -3.55 -3.50
N ILE A 102 20.71 -2.65 -2.83
CA ILE A 102 20.31 -2.04 -1.55
C ILE A 102 18.94 -1.34 -1.67
N ALA A 103 18.68 -0.64 -2.78
CA ALA A 103 17.42 0.05 -3.01
C ALA A 103 16.24 -0.93 -3.10
N GLN A 104 16.36 -2.04 -3.82
CA GLN A 104 15.32 -3.07 -3.91
C GLN A 104 15.01 -3.70 -2.55
N ARG A 105 16.04 -3.93 -1.73
CA ARG A 105 15.89 -4.46 -0.36
C ARG A 105 15.16 -3.47 0.55
N PHE A 106 15.48 -2.19 0.46
CA PHE A 106 14.83 -1.12 1.21
C PHE A 106 13.35 -1.00 0.84
N VAL A 107 13.03 -0.99 -0.47
CA VAL A 107 11.66 -0.95 -0.97
C VAL A 107 10.85 -2.17 -0.53
N LYS A 108 11.43 -3.39 -0.63
CA LYS A 108 10.79 -4.60 -0.13
C LYS A 108 10.50 -4.52 1.37
N MET A 109 11.43 -4.00 2.15
CA MET A 109 11.25 -3.80 3.58
C MET A 109 10.06 -2.87 3.88
N LEU A 110 9.96 -1.72 3.21
CA LEU A 110 8.83 -0.81 3.36
C LEU A 110 7.52 -1.49 2.95
N SER A 111 7.51 -2.17 1.81
CA SER A 111 6.36 -2.94 1.34
C SER A 111 5.88 -3.97 2.39
N ASP A 112 6.79 -4.75 2.97
CA ASP A 112 6.48 -5.75 3.99
C ASP A 112 5.88 -5.12 5.28
N ILE A 113 6.25 -3.87 5.59
CA ILE A 113 5.72 -3.11 6.73
C ILE A 113 4.33 -2.56 6.44
N PHE A 114 4.11 -1.98 5.24
CA PHE A 114 2.88 -1.24 4.93
C PHE A 114 1.74 -2.12 4.43
N VAL A 115 2.01 -3.21 3.70
CA VAL A 115 0.96 -4.09 3.15
C VAL A 115 -0.05 -4.58 4.19
N PRO A 116 0.35 -5.01 5.41
CA PRO A 116 -0.61 -5.42 6.43
C PRO A 116 -1.52 -4.28 6.94
N ILE A 117 -1.09 -3.02 6.79
CA ILE A 117 -1.78 -1.83 7.31
C ILE A 117 -2.77 -1.26 6.27
N ILE A 118 -2.59 -1.57 4.98
CA ILE A 118 -3.42 -1.06 3.87
C ILE A 118 -4.92 -1.17 4.14
N PRO A 119 -5.49 -2.29 4.61
CA PRO A 119 -6.93 -2.38 4.84
C PRO A 119 -7.46 -1.34 5.83
N ALA A 120 -6.69 -1.03 6.89
CA ALA A 120 -7.07 -0.02 7.87
C ALA A 120 -7.03 1.39 7.27
N ILE A 121 -5.98 1.70 6.49
CA ILE A 121 -5.82 3.00 5.82
C ILE A 121 -6.94 3.21 4.79
N VAL A 122 -7.25 2.20 3.98
CA VAL A 122 -8.32 2.27 2.97
C VAL A 122 -9.69 2.46 3.62
N ALA A 123 -9.98 1.73 4.69
CA ALA A 123 -11.25 1.91 5.43
C ALA A 123 -11.37 3.34 5.98
N GLY A 124 -10.32 3.87 6.63
CA GLY A 124 -10.29 5.24 7.11
C GLY A 124 -10.46 6.27 6.00
N GLY A 125 -9.74 6.10 4.88
CA GLY A 125 -9.81 7.00 3.73
C GLY A 125 -11.20 7.03 3.06
N LEU A 126 -11.86 5.88 2.90
CA LEU A 126 -13.22 5.83 2.37
C LEU A 126 -14.23 6.51 3.31
N LEU A 127 -14.12 6.28 4.61
CA LEU A 127 -14.95 6.97 5.62
C LEU A 127 -14.68 8.48 5.61
N MET A 128 -13.42 8.91 5.45
CA MET A 128 -13.04 10.31 5.32
C MET A 128 -13.70 10.94 4.09
N GLY A 129 -13.71 10.23 2.95
CA GLY A 129 -14.38 10.67 1.74
C GLY A 129 -15.89 10.86 1.95
N ILE A 130 -16.56 9.94 2.64
CA ILE A 130 -17.98 10.07 3.01
C ILE A 130 -18.18 11.29 3.91
N ASN A 131 -17.34 11.45 4.93
CA ASN A 131 -17.39 12.60 5.82
C ASN A 131 -17.20 13.92 5.06
N ASN A 132 -16.26 13.97 4.11
CA ASN A 132 -16.01 15.17 3.28
C ASN A 132 -17.24 15.55 2.47
N ILE A 133 -18.03 14.59 1.96
CA ILE A 133 -19.30 14.88 1.27
C ILE A 133 -20.30 15.59 2.20
N LEU A 134 -20.32 15.24 3.50
CA LEU A 134 -21.22 15.86 4.47
C LEU A 134 -20.75 17.26 4.91
N THR A 135 -19.42 17.48 4.93
CA THR A 135 -18.79 18.65 5.54
C THR A 135 -18.22 19.65 4.55
N ALA A 136 -18.10 19.32 3.26
CA ALA A 136 -17.65 20.28 2.25
C ALA A 136 -18.78 21.22 1.82
N LYS A 137 -18.41 22.50 1.60
CA LYS A 137 -19.32 23.54 1.09
C LYS A 137 -19.55 23.34 -0.41
N ASP A 138 -20.64 23.87 -0.90
CA ASP A 138 -20.96 24.00 -2.34
C ASP A 138 -21.19 22.65 -3.08
N ILE A 139 -21.24 21.52 -2.38
CA ILE A 139 -21.60 20.25 -3.02
C ILE A 139 -23.11 20.16 -3.30
N PHE A 140 -23.93 20.46 -2.31
CA PHE A 140 -25.39 20.36 -2.41
C PHE A 140 -26.07 21.72 -2.31
N PHE A 141 -25.49 22.67 -1.60
CA PHE A 141 -26.05 23.99 -1.31
C PHE A 141 -24.99 25.05 -1.46
N ALA A 142 -25.29 26.14 -2.22
CA ALA A 142 -24.36 27.24 -2.41
C ALA A 142 -23.96 27.89 -1.09
N GLY A 143 -22.66 27.96 -0.81
CA GLY A 143 -22.07 28.56 0.39
C GLY A 143 -22.26 27.77 1.70
N LYS A 144 -22.94 26.62 1.67
CA LYS A 144 -23.24 25.82 2.88
C LYS A 144 -22.81 24.36 2.74
N THR A 145 -22.49 23.77 3.86
CA THR A 145 -22.30 22.31 3.99
C THR A 145 -23.65 21.60 4.15
N LEU A 146 -23.70 20.29 3.97
CA LEU A 146 -24.91 19.51 4.23
C LEU A 146 -25.31 19.57 5.72
N ILE A 147 -24.34 19.57 6.63
CA ILE A 147 -24.60 19.65 8.08
C ILE A 147 -25.06 21.04 8.51
N GLU A 148 -24.66 22.11 7.84
CA GLU A 148 -25.22 23.45 8.08
C GLU A 148 -26.67 23.57 7.59
N ALA A 149 -27.01 22.90 6.48
CA ALA A 149 -28.39 22.87 5.96
C ALA A 149 -29.30 21.93 6.79
N TYR A 150 -28.75 20.85 7.30
CA TYR A 150 -29.44 19.84 8.09
C TYR A 150 -28.68 19.49 9.36
N PRO A 151 -28.76 20.29 10.44
CA PRO A 151 -27.97 20.11 11.67
C PRO A 151 -28.12 18.76 12.34
N LYS A 152 -29.22 18.05 12.09
CA LYS A 152 -29.44 16.67 12.59
C LYS A 152 -28.39 15.65 12.15
N PHE A 153 -27.61 15.96 11.12
CA PHE A 153 -26.52 15.10 10.65
C PHE A 153 -25.15 15.47 11.26
N ALA A 154 -25.06 16.52 12.07
CA ALA A 154 -23.79 17.00 12.64
C ALA A 154 -23.11 15.93 13.52
N ASP A 155 -23.89 15.27 14.41
CA ASP A 155 -23.35 14.23 15.29
C ASP A 155 -22.91 12.98 14.50
N LEU A 156 -23.65 12.61 13.45
CA LEU A 156 -23.27 11.53 12.55
C LEU A 156 -21.97 11.87 11.81
N ALA A 157 -21.82 13.09 11.30
CA ALA A 157 -20.59 13.53 10.65
C ALA A 157 -19.41 13.54 11.65
N GLY A 158 -19.62 14.00 12.89
CA GLY A 158 -18.62 13.94 13.95
C GLY A 158 -18.17 12.51 14.25
N MET A 159 -19.12 11.56 14.35
CA MET A 159 -18.84 10.15 14.56
C MET A 159 -18.09 9.53 13.37
N LEU A 160 -18.51 9.82 12.15
CA LEU A 160 -17.82 9.37 10.93
C LEU A 160 -16.39 9.93 10.85
N ASN A 161 -16.22 11.21 11.20
CA ASN A 161 -14.88 11.82 11.26
C ASN A 161 -13.96 11.11 12.25
N LEU A 162 -14.47 10.75 13.44
CA LEU A 162 -13.71 9.99 14.44
C LEU A 162 -13.28 8.63 13.87
N PHE A 163 -14.20 7.89 13.25
CA PHE A 163 -13.89 6.57 12.66
C PHE A 163 -12.90 6.68 11.51
N ALA A 164 -13.05 7.69 10.66
CA ALA A 164 -12.21 7.95 9.52
C ALA A 164 -10.78 8.34 9.93
N ASN A 165 -10.64 9.18 10.95
CA ASN A 165 -9.35 9.67 11.41
C ASN A 165 -8.56 8.66 12.25
N ALA A 166 -9.22 7.74 12.93
CA ALA A 166 -8.55 6.81 13.86
C ALA A 166 -7.34 6.07 13.23
N PRO A 167 -7.42 5.47 12.02
CA PRO A 167 -6.26 4.82 11.41
C PRO A 167 -5.10 5.77 11.12
N PHE A 168 -5.36 7.06 10.86
CA PHE A 168 -4.33 8.06 10.54
C PHE A 168 -3.70 8.64 11.79
N VAL A 169 -4.49 8.97 12.81
CA VAL A 169 -4.00 9.48 14.11
C VAL A 169 -3.12 8.43 14.79
N PHE A 170 -3.53 7.15 14.75
CA PHE A 170 -2.80 6.04 15.34
C PHE A 170 -1.92 5.28 14.34
N LEU A 171 -1.67 5.86 13.16
CA LEU A 171 -0.81 5.24 12.14
C LEU A 171 0.58 4.88 12.68
N PRO A 172 1.25 5.69 13.54
CA PRO A 172 2.49 5.32 14.19
C PRO A 172 2.42 4.01 14.95
N VAL A 173 1.30 3.70 15.58
CA VAL A 173 1.09 2.43 16.31
C VAL A 173 1.04 1.25 15.34
N LEU A 174 0.30 1.40 14.24
CA LEU A 174 0.17 0.38 13.20
C LEU A 174 1.51 0.10 12.53
N ILE A 175 2.25 1.17 12.17
CA ILE A 175 3.58 1.05 11.56
C ILE A 175 4.55 0.39 12.54
N ALA A 176 4.60 0.84 13.80
CA ALA A 176 5.52 0.31 14.79
C ALA A 176 5.27 -1.17 15.09
N PHE A 177 3.99 -1.59 15.18
CA PHE A 177 3.61 -3.00 15.32
C PHE A 177 4.13 -3.83 14.14
N SER A 178 3.84 -3.40 12.92
CA SER A 178 4.21 -4.13 11.70
C SER A 178 5.72 -4.14 11.48
N ALA A 179 6.39 -2.99 11.67
CA ALA A 179 7.84 -2.85 11.51
C ALA A 179 8.62 -3.68 12.54
N THR A 180 8.23 -3.63 13.81
CA THR A 180 8.88 -4.43 14.86
C THR A 180 8.75 -5.91 14.59
N LYS A 181 7.56 -6.38 14.15
CA LYS A 181 7.35 -7.76 13.68
C LYS A 181 8.28 -8.08 12.50
N ARG A 182 8.36 -7.20 11.51
CA ARG A 182 9.22 -7.37 10.33
C ARG A 182 10.70 -7.44 10.68
N PHE A 183 11.14 -6.69 11.68
CA PHE A 183 12.52 -6.72 12.19
C PHE A 183 12.78 -7.85 13.18
N GLY A 184 11.79 -8.70 13.46
CA GLY A 184 11.90 -9.89 14.32
C GLY A 184 11.96 -9.57 15.81
N GLY A 185 11.40 -8.42 16.26
CA GLY A 185 11.10 -8.09 17.65
C GLY A 185 9.65 -8.41 18.01
N ASN A 186 9.28 -8.14 19.26
CA ASN A 186 7.91 -8.33 19.74
C ASN A 186 6.99 -7.21 19.20
N PRO A 187 5.99 -7.53 18.36
CA PRO A 187 5.12 -6.52 17.76
C PRO A 187 4.30 -5.72 18.76
N PHE A 188 3.97 -6.29 19.93
CA PHE A 188 3.25 -5.56 20.98
C PHE A 188 4.13 -4.50 21.64
N LEU A 189 5.43 -4.76 21.82
CA LEU A 189 6.37 -3.71 22.24
C LEU A 189 6.49 -2.62 21.18
N GLY A 190 6.44 -2.99 19.90
CA GLY A 190 6.33 -2.03 18.80
C GLY A 190 5.08 -1.16 18.91
N ALA A 191 3.91 -1.75 19.18
CA ALA A 191 2.68 -1.00 19.40
C ALA A 191 2.81 -0.02 20.58
N VAL A 192 3.39 -0.45 21.69
CA VAL A 192 3.63 0.42 22.87
C VAL A 192 4.56 1.58 22.51
N LEU A 193 5.64 1.35 21.76
CA LEU A 193 6.49 2.42 21.26
C LEU A 193 5.70 3.43 20.42
N GLY A 194 4.88 2.93 19.47
CA GLY A 194 4.01 3.78 18.66
C GLY A 194 3.01 4.60 19.50
N MET A 195 2.40 4.00 20.52
CA MET A 195 1.50 4.70 21.45
C MET A 195 2.24 5.80 22.22
N ILE A 196 3.45 5.54 22.69
CA ILE A 196 4.29 6.54 23.37
C ILE A 196 4.59 7.71 22.41
N MET A 197 4.88 7.42 21.15
CA MET A 197 5.20 8.44 20.13
C MET A 197 4.03 9.34 19.75
N VAL A 198 2.78 8.95 20.02
CA VAL A 198 1.56 9.76 19.74
C VAL A 198 0.72 10.01 20.99
N HIS A 199 1.33 9.89 22.18
CA HIS A 199 0.62 10.02 23.44
C HIS A 199 -0.02 11.42 23.58
N PRO A 200 -1.25 11.54 24.10
CA PRO A 200 -1.95 12.82 24.19
C PRO A 200 -1.28 13.84 25.12
N ASP A 201 -0.42 13.41 26.06
CA ASP A 201 0.30 14.31 26.97
C ASP A 201 1.49 15.03 26.30
N ILE A 202 1.80 14.71 25.05
CA ILE A 202 2.79 15.40 24.24
C ILE A 202 2.11 16.27 23.19
N LEU A 203 2.75 17.39 22.80
CA LEU A 203 2.21 18.29 21.80
C LEU A 203 2.03 17.53 20.47
N ASN A 204 0.81 17.55 19.94
CA ASN A 204 0.54 16.92 18.64
C ASN A 204 1.38 17.57 17.54
N ALA A 205 2.04 16.77 16.70
CA ALA A 205 2.92 17.25 15.63
C ALA A 205 2.23 18.22 14.68
N TYR A 206 0.92 18.07 14.44
CA TYR A 206 0.12 18.96 13.58
C TYR A 206 -0.16 20.34 14.18
N LEU A 207 0.07 20.52 15.48
CA LEU A 207 -0.10 21.81 16.16
C LEU A 207 1.22 22.59 16.26
N VAL A 208 2.32 22.02 15.79
CA VAL A 208 3.63 22.70 15.77
C VAL A 208 3.62 23.73 14.64
N ALA A 209 3.60 25.01 15.00
CA ALA A 209 3.63 26.13 14.07
C ALA A 209 4.56 27.24 14.58
N PRO A 210 5.03 28.16 13.74
CA PRO A 210 5.80 29.33 14.18
C PRO A 210 5.06 30.09 15.28
N GLY A 211 5.72 30.32 16.42
CA GLY A 211 5.16 31.04 17.58
C GLY A 211 4.41 30.17 18.61
N VAL A 212 4.29 28.88 18.36
CA VAL A 212 3.76 27.92 19.38
C VAL A 212 4.86 27.57 20.37
N ASP A 213 4.58 27.78 21.67
CA ASP A 213 5.48 27.35 22.72
C ASP A 213 5.50 25.81 22.80
N ILE A 214 6.67 25.22 22.58
CA ILE A 214 6.88 23.77 22.60
C ILE A 214 7.27 23.36 24.01
N PRO A 215 6.40 22.61 24.73
CA PRO A 215 6.72 22.14 26.06
C PRO A 215 7.95 21.19 26.02
N LYS A 216 8.76 21.22 27.08
CA LYS A 216 10.00 20.44 27.18
C LYS A 216 10.04 19.64 28.48
N TRP A 217 10.72 18.48 28.44
CA TRP A 217 11.23 17.83 29.64
C TRP A 217 12.63 18.36 29.93
N ASN A 218 12.91 18.67 31.18
CA ASN A 218 14.27 18.93 31.65
C ASN A 218 14.75 17.72 32.47
N ILE A 219 15.59 16.90 31.88
CA ILE A 219 16.11 15.69 32.50
C ILE A 219 17.60 15.90 32.78
N PHE A 220 17.92 16.24 34.04
CA PHE A 220 19.31 16.52 34.49
C PHE A 220 20.02 17.59 33.63
N GLY A 221 19.29 18.62 33.18
CA GLY A 221 19.83 19.70 32.35
C GLY A 221 19.69 19.44 30.82
N LEU A 222 19.30 18.25 30.39
CA LEU A 222 18.98 17.95 28.99
C LEU A 222 17.54 18.35 28.70
N GLU A 223 17.36 19.34 27.85
CA GLU A 223 16.03 19.76 27.38
C GLU A 223 15.58 18.90 26.20
N ILE A 224 14.46 18.21 26.35
CA ILE A 224 13.87 17.36 25.33
C ILE A 224 12.47 17.88 24.98
N ALA A 225 12.22 18.20 23.70
CA ALA A 225 10.93 18.69 23.24
C ALA A 225 9.84 17.61 23.38
N LYS A 226 8.69 17.99 23.97
CA LYS A 226 7.49 17.12 24.08
C LYS A 226 6.64 17.20 22.83
N VAL A 227 7.15 16.74 21.70
CA VAL A 227 6.44 16.76 20.41
C VAL A 227 6.20 15.34 19.92
N GLY A 228 4.96 15.07 19.53
CA GLY A 228 4.55 13.78 18.99
C GLY A 228 5.07 13.52 17.58
N TYR A 229 4.83 12.30 17.12
CA TYR A 229 5.27 11.81 15.80
C TYR A 229 4.07 11.44 14.90
N GLN A 230 2.92 12.10 15.12
CA GLN A 230 1.77 11.96 14.24
C GLN A 230 2.16 12.32 12.80
N GLY A 231 1.68 11.55 11.83
CA GLY A 231 1.96 11.75 10.42
C GLY A 231 3.40 11.45 9.97
N THR A 232 4.31 11.06 10.87
CA THR A 232 5.67 10.69 10.48
C THR A 232 5.80 9.20 10.23
N VAL A 233 6.68 8.80 9.34
CA VAL A 233 6.93 7.40 9.00
C VAL A 233 8.36 7.00 9.34
N LEU A 234 9.33 7.80 8.90
CA LEU A 234 10.75 7.48 9.00
C LEU A 234 11.21 7.28 10.45
N PRO A 235 10.89 8.17 11.41
CA PRO A 235 11.24 7.96 12.82
C PRO A 235 10.71 6.64 13.36
N ILE A 236 9.46 6.30 13.03
CA ILE A 236 8.79 5.12 13.56
C ILE A 236 9.43 3.84 13.05
N VAL A 237 9.71 3.74 11.75
CA VAL A 237 10.34 2.57 11.12
C VAL A 237 11.74 2.36 11.69
N VAL A 238 12.55 3.43 11.78
CA VAL A 238 13.92 3.35 12.32
C VAL A 238 13.91 2.97 13.79
N MET A 239 13.03 3.58 14.59
CA MET A 239 12.98 3.28 16.02
C MET A 239 12.40 1.90 16.31
N SER A 240 11.52 1.38 15.47
CA SER A 240 11.09 -0.03 15.53
C SER A 240 12.24 -1.01 15.25
N TYR A 241 13.14 -0.65 14.33
CA TYR A 241 14.37 -1.42 14.09
C TYR A 241 15.31 -1.38 15.31
N VAL A 242 15.49 -0.20 15.90
CA VAL A 242 16.29 -0.03 17.13
C VAL A 242 15.69 -0.85 18.28
N LEU A 243 14.38 -0.76 18.50
CA LEU A 243 13.65 -1.55 19.51
C LEU A 243 13.88 -3.05 19.34
N ALA A 244 13.69 -3.57 18.13
CA ALA A 244 13.87 -4.99 17.84
C ALA A 244 15.31 -5.48 18.11
N ASN A 245 16.32 -4.64 17.86
CA ASN A 245 17.71 -4.99 18.12
C ASN A 245 18.04 -4.90 19.61
N ILE A 246 17.56 -3.87 20.33
CA ILE A 246 17.73 -3.75 21.78
C ILE A 246 17.06 -4.94 22.48
N GLU A 247 15.82 -5.29 22.10
CA GLU A 247 15.12 -6.46 22.63
C GLU A 247 15.92 -7.75 22.42
N LYS A 248 16.40 -7.99 21.20
CA LYS A 248 17.22 -9.18 20.89
C LYS A 248 18.52 -9.23 21.69
N TYR A 249 19.17 -8.09 21.89
CA TYR A 249 20.38 -8.00 22.69
C TYR A 249 20.09 -8.31 24.15
N LEU A 250 19.08 -7.66 24.74
CA LEU A 250 18.70 -7.87 26.14
C LEU A 250 18.30 -9.31 26.42
N ARG A 251 17.54 -9.96 25.53
CA ARG A 251 17.19 -11.39 25.66
C ARG A 251 18.40 -12.33 25.70
N ARG A 252 19.54 -11.93 25.13
CA ARG A 252 20.77 -12.74 25.15
C ARG A 252 21.56 -12.59 26.45
N VAL A 253 21.47 -11.41 27.08
CA VAL A 253 22.26 -11.10 28.27
C VAL A 253 21.46 -11.22 29.57
N THR A 254 20.15 -11.21 29.52
CA THR A 254 19.27 -11.31 30.67
C THR A 254 19.07 -12.76 31.09
N PRO A 255 19.23 -13.13 32.36
CA PRO A 255 18.89 -14.45 32.84
C PRO A 255 17.44 -14.83 32.60
N ILE A 256 17.16 -16.10 32.27
CA ILE A 256 15.83 -16.60 31.85
C ILE A 256 14.72 -16.23 32.83
N TYR A 257 14.98 -16.28 34.13
CA TYR A 257 14.00 -15.97 35.18
C TYR A 257 13.64 -14.46 35.26
N LEU A 258 14.46 -13.55 34.71
CA LEU A 258 14.21 -12.12 34.66
C LEU A 258 13.78 -11.66 33.25
N ASP A 259 13.94 -12.46 32.21
CA ASP A 259 13.78 -12.05 30.81
C ASP A 259 12.39 -11.45 30.53
N ASN A 260 11.33 -12.08 31.04
CA ASN A 260 9.96 -11.63 30.82
C ASN A 260 9.61 -10.28 31.49
N LEU A 261 10.38 -9.85 32.48
CA LEU A 261 10.20 -8.59 33.18
C LEU A 261 11.18 -7.51 32.69
N THR A 262 12.46 -7.84 32.68
CA THR A 262 13.55 -6.88 32.47
C THR A 262 13.68 -6.49 30.98
N THR A 263 13.58 -7.47 30.09
CA THR A 263 13.76 -7.21 28.64
C THR A 263 12.69 -6.28 28.07
N PRO A 264 11.37 -6.47 28.28
CA PRO A 264 10.36 -5.52 27.81
C PRO A 264 10.52 -4.13 28.43
N LEU A 265 10.76 -4.06 29.76
CA LEU A 265 10.94 -2.81 30.49
C LEU A 265 12.09 -1.99 29.91
N LEU A 266 13.28 -2.58 29.84
CA LEU A 266 14.49 -1.88 29.38
C LEU A 266 14.41 -1.58 27.86
N SER A 267 13.85 -2.48 27.06
CA SER A 267 13.70 -2.25 25.62
C SER A 267 12.84 -1.03 25.34
N ILE A 268 11.68 -0.91 25.99
CA ILE A 268 10.80 0.25 25.83
C ILE A 268 11.45 1.51 26.40
N PHE A 269 11.99 1.47 27.61
CA PHE A 269 12.59 2.63 28.24
C PHE A 269 13.73 3.22 27.42
N ILE A 270 14.73 2.38 27.06
CA ILE A 270 15.91 2.81 26.31
C ILE A 270 15.49 3.33 24.92
N THR A 271 14.64 2.58 24.21
CA THR A 271 14.21 2.98 22.87
C THR A 271 13.43 4.28 22.89
N SER A 272 12.48 4.45 23.83
CA SER A 272 11.70 5.68 23.94
C SER A 272 12.55 6.88 24.31
N PHE A 273 13.51 6.71 25.23
CA PHE A 273 14.44 7.78 25.57
C PHE A 273 15.27 8.21 24.37
N ILE A 274 15.87 7.28 23.64
CA ILE A 274 16.64 7.55 22.42
C ILE A 274 15.73 8.23 21.36
N THR A 275 14.47 7.81 21.24
CA THR A 275 13.51 8.38 20.29
C THR A 275 13.31 9.87 20.52
N PHE A 276 13.01 10.28 21.76
CA PHE A 276 12.73 11.69 22.04
C PHE A 276 13.98 12.54 22.17
N ALA A 277 15.05 12.00 22.78
CA ALA A 277 16.26 12.76 23.07
C ALA A 277 17.17 12.99 21.85
N LEU A 278 17.21 12.04 20.91
CA LEU A 278 18.23 12.07 19.87
C LEU A 278 17.69 11.77 18.46
N THR A 279 17.27 10.54 18.20
CA THR A 279 17.04 10.08 16.83
C THR A 279 15.75 10.60 16.23
N GLY A 280 14.71 10.73 17.01
CA GLY A 280 13.40 11.17 16.53
C GLY A 280 13.41 12.58 15.95
N PRO A 281 13.96 13.60 16.63
CA PRO A 281 14.10 14.95 16.07
C PRO A 281 14.88 14.97 14.76
N ILE A 282 16.03 14.27 14.70
CA ILE A 282 16.86 14.19 13.48
C ILE A 282 16.08 13.53 12.33
N LEU A 283 15.43 12.41 12.59
CA LEU A 283 14.68 11.67 11.56
C LEU A 283 13.40 12.41 11.12
N ARG A 284 12.81 13.23 11.98
CA ARG A 284 11.71 14.14 11.59
C ARG A 284 12.19 15.14 10.55
N GLU A 285 13.32 15.80 10.80
CA GLU A 285 13.88 16.76 9.83
C GLU A 285 14.26 16.09 8.51
N VAL A 286 14.88 14.92 8.54
CA VAL A 286 15.14 14.14 7.32
C VAL A 286 13.83 13.82 6.57
N GLY A 287 12.77 13.44 7.29
CA GLY A 287 11.44 13.20 6.70
C GLY A 287 10.86 14.45 6.04
N ASN A 288 10.98 15.62 6.71
CA ASN A 288 10.53 16.92 6.19
C ASN A 288 11.28 17.28 4.89
N TYR A 289 12.60 17.13 4.86
CA TYR A 289 13.41 17.38 3.65
C TYR A 289 13.06 16.43 2.51
N LEU A 290 12.79 15.15 2.79
CA LEU A 290 12.35 14.20 1.75
C LEU A 290 10.99 14.61 1.17
N THR A 291 10.02 14.95 2.02
CA THR A 291 8.69 15.42 1.60
C THR A 291 8.80 16.70 0.79
N PHE A 292 9.58 17.68 1.27
CA PHE A 292 9.84 18.92 0.55
C PHE A 292 10.49 18.65 -0.81
N GLY A 293 11.51 17.82 -0.88
CA GLY A 293 12.20 17.45 -2.12
C GLY A 293 11.28 16.81 -3.15
N LEU A 294 10.40 15.91 -2.72
CA LEU A 294 9.41 15.26 -3.60
C LEU A 294 8.35 16.26 -4.09
N SER A 295 7.84 17.11 -3.20
CA SER A 295 6.88 18.16 -3.56
C SER A 295 7.50 19.17 -4.54
N TRP A 296 8.76 19.57 -4.30
CA TRP A 296 9.50 20.47 -5.18
C TRP A 296 9.72 19.84 -6.56
N LEU A 297 10.12 18.56 -6.61
CA LEU A 297 10.31 17.83 -7.87
C LEU A 297 9.00 17.78 -8.68
N TYR A 298 7.88 17.43 -8.03
CA TYR A 298 6.56 17.44 -8.66
C TYR A 298 6.18 18.81 -9.19
N SER A 299 6.33 19.86 -8.37
CA SER A 299 5.99 21.23 -8.73
C SER A 299 6.88 21.76 -9.86
N SER A 300 8.18 21.42 -9.86
CA SER A 300 9.15 21.89 -10.87
C SER A 300 8.94 21.24 -12.24
N LEU A 301 8.62 19.97 -12.29
CA LEU A 301 8.34 19.25 -13.54
C LEU A 301 6.88 19.43 -14.00
N GLY A 302 5.99 19.84 -13.11
CA GLY A 302 4.58 20.10 -13.39
C GLY A 302 3.89 18.92 -14.07
N PHE A 303 3.11 19.21 -15.13
CA PHE A 303 2.33 18.20 -15.85
C PHE A 303 3.20 17.15 -16.56
N VAL A 304 4.42 17.51 -16.98
CA VAL A 304 5.35 16.58 -17.62
C VAL A 304 5.80 15.52 -16.62
N GLY A 305 6.17 15.95 -15.42
CA GLY A 305 6.53 15.03 -14.32
C GLY A 305 5.38 14.10 -13.93
N ALA A 306 4.18 14.64 -13.83
CA ALA A 306 2.97 13.85 -13.56
C ALA A 306 2.73 12.81 -14.66
N GLY A 307 2.90 13.17 -15.94
CA GLY A 307 2.77 12.26 -17.08
C GLY A 307 3.81 11.14 -17.08
N ILE A 308 5.08 11.48 -16.85
CA ILE A 308 6.15 10.49 -16.76
C ILE A 308 5.89 9.52 -15.60
N PHE A 309 5.55 10.04 -14.42
CA PHE A 309 5.26 9.21 -13.26
C PHE A 309 4.05 8.31 -13.49
N GLY A 310 2.97 8.84 -14.13
CA GLY A 310 1.79 8.07 -14.49
C GLY A 310 2.09 6.93 -15.48
N GLY A 311 2.94 7.19 -16.48
CA GLY A 311 3.39 6.16 -17.42
C GLY A 311 4.26 5.08 -16.76
N LEU A 312 5.05 5.44 -15.74
CA LEU A 312 5.91 4.52 -15.02
C LEU A 312 5.19 3.81 -13.86
N TYR A 313 4.00 4.26 -13.45
CA TYR A 313 3.34 3.75 -12.25
C TYR A 313 3.03 2.25 -12.35
N ALA A 314 2.45 1.77 -13.46
CA ALA A 314 2.16 0.36 -13.63
C ALA A 314 3.41 -0.54 -13.68
N PRO A 315 4.53 -0.20 -14.35
CA PRO A 315 5.84 -0.86 -14.18
C PRO A 315 6.29 -0.95 -12.71
N ILE A 316 6.11 0.12 -11.93
CA ILE A 316 6.43 0.14 -10.51
C ILE A 316 5.51 -0.81 -9.72
N VAL A 317 4.21 -0.85 -10.06
CA VAL A 317 3.25 -1.79 -9.46
C VAL A 317 3.65 -3.24 -9.68
N ILE A 318 4.13 -3.60 -10.87
CA ILE A 318 4.60 -4.97 -11.18
C ILE A 318 5.70 -5.42 -10.22
N THR A 319 6.62 -4.51 -9.87
CA THR A 319 7.72 -4.82 -8.94
C THR A 319 7.26 -4.90 -7.48
N GLY A 320 6.03 -4.47 -7.17
CA GLY A 320 5.51 -4.35 -5.80
C GLY A 320 6.02 -3.12 -5.05
N MET A 321 6.81 -2.27 -5.70
CA MET A 321 7.41 -1.07 -5.10
C MET A 321 6.39 0.02 -4.76
N HIS A 322 5.23 0.04 -5.44
CA HIS A 322 4.18 1.03 -5.20
C HIS A 322 3.68 1.06 -3.74
N HIS A 323 3.78 -0.03 -3.00
CA HIS A 323 3.42 -0.06 -1.58
C HIS A 323 4.34 0.81 -0.71
N SER A 324 5.57 1.10 -1.15
CA SER A 324 6.45 2.01 -0.43
C SER A 324 6.02 3.47 -0.56
N PHE A 325 5.24 3.80 -1.60
CA PHE A 325 4.70 5.16 -1.77
C PHE A 325 3.70 5.54 -0.69
N ILE A 326 3.07 4.58 0.00
CA ILE A 326 2.17 4.85 1.13
C ILE A 326 2.90 5.66 2.22
N ALA A 327 4.18 5.36 2.44
CA ALA A 327 4.99 6.14 3.38
C ALA A 327 5.14 7.60 2.94
N VAL A 328 5.38 7.83 1.64
CA VAL A 328 5.50 9.17 1.05
C VAL A 328 4.15 9.88 1.07
N GLU A 329 3.08 9.22 0.63
CA GLU A 329 1.73 9.77 0.62
C GLU A 329 1.26 10.16 2.02
N THR A 330 1.55 9.32 3.01
CA THR A 330 1.24 9.63 4.41
C THR A 330 1.97 10.89 4.89
N SER A 331 3.24 11.05 4.50
CA SER A 331 4.00 12.26 4.85
C SER A 331 3.46 13.50 4.13
N LEU A 332 3.08 13.39 2.85
CA LEU A 332 2.46 14.48 2.10
C LEU A 332 1.12 14.91 2.71
N LEU A 333 0.29 13.95 3.11
CA LEU A 333 -1.01 14.20 3.73
C LEU A 333 -0.89 14.69 5.17
N ALA A 334 0.18 14.34 5.87
CA ALA A 334 0.46 14.85 7.21
C ALA A 334 0.74 16.36 7.20
N ASP A 335 1.31 16.86 6.11
CA ASP A 335 1.68 18.28 5.95
C ASP A 335 0.88 18.94 4.83
N ILE A 336 -0.42 18.70 4.78
CA ILE A 336 -1.32 19.26 3.76
C ILE A 336 -1.23 20.79 3.66
N ALA A 337 -1.01 21.48 4.78
CA ALA A 337 -0.90 22.94 4.80
C ALA A 337 0.24 23.45 3.89
N ASN A 338 1.34 22.72 3.78
CA ASN A 338 2.49 23.08 2.96
C ASN A 338 2.51 22.36 1.61
N THR A 339 2.04 21.11 1.55
CA THR A 339 2.08 20.26 0.35
C THR A 339 0.85 20.40 -0.53
N GLY A 340 -0.26 20.83 0.01
CA GLY A 340 -1.58 20.82 -0.63
C GLY A 340 -2.22 19.43 -0.71
N GLY A 341 -1.49 18.35 -0.42
CA GLY A 341 -1.94 16.96 -0.49
C GLY A 341 -1.02 16.05 -1.27
N SER A 342 -1.49 14.83 -1.56
CA SER A 342 -0.75 13.82 -2.33
C SER A 342 -1.05 13.90 -3.82
N PHE A 343 -0.02 13.99 -4.64
CA PHE A 343 -0.12 13.85 -6.11
C PHE A 343 -0.07 12.37 -6.55
N ILE A 344 0.43 11.47 -5.70
CA ILE A 344 0.65 10.06 -6.02
C ILE A 344 -0.69 9.35 -6.18
N PHE A 345 -1.61 9.55 -5.25
CA PHE A 345 -2.92 8.89 -5.25
C PHE A 345 -3.78 9.19 -6.49
N PRO A 346 -3.94 10.45 -6.95
CA PRO A 346 -4.64 10.74 -8.19
C PRO A 346 -4.00 10.04 -9.39
N ILE A 347 -2.66 10.02 -9.49
CA ILE A 347 -1.93 9.36 -10.57
C ILE A 347 -2.12 7.83 -10.51
N ALA A 348 -2.09 7.24 -9.31
CA ALA A 348 -2.42 5.83 -9.11
C ALA A 348 -3.83 5.50 -9.63
N SER A 349 -4.79 6.39 -9.38
CA SER A 349 -6.17 6.25 -9.87
C SER A 349 -6.24 6.28 -11.40
N MET A 350 -5.47 7.14 -12.06
CA MET A 350 -5.37 7.16 -13.53
C MET A 350 -4.77 5.86 -14.05
N SER A 351 -3.70 5.37 -13.44
CA SER A 351 -3.08 4.10 -13.82
C SER A 351 -4.07 2.92 -13.69
N ASN A 352 -4.83 2.87 -12.60
CA ASN A 352 -5.83 1.82 -12.39
C ASN A 352 -6.94 1.88 -13.45
N ALA A 353 -7.45 3.08 -13.74
CA ALA A 353 -8.45 3.32 -14.78
C ALA A 353 -7.94 2.94 -16.17
N ALA A 354 -6.66 3.24 -16.49
CA ALA A 354 -6.02 2.87 -17.74
C ALA A 354 -5.92 1.35 -17.91
N GLN A 355 -5.51 0.63 -16.84
CA GLN A 355 -5.48 -0.84 -16.87
C GLN A 355 -6.89 -1.41 -17.13
N GLY A 356 -7.91 -0.85 -16.49
CA GLY A 356 -9.30 -1.21 -16.71
C GLY A 356 -9.77 -0.94 -18.15
N GLY A 357 -9.50 0.25 -18.69
CA GLY A 357 -9.85 0.63 -20.06
C GLY A 357 -9.23 -0.28 -21.12
N ALA A 358 -7.94 -0.61 -20.95
CA ALA A 358 -7.24 -1.52 -21.85
C ALA A 358 -7.86 -2.94 -21.84
N VAL A 359 -8.16 -3.46 -20.65
CA VAL A 359 -8.81 -4.78 -20.51
C VAL A 359 -10.23 -4.78 -21.07
N LEU A 360 -10.99 -3.69 -20.89
CA LEU A 360 -12.34 -3.58 -21.48
C LEU A 360 -12.31 -3.62 -23.02
N ALA A 361 -11.27 -3.07 -23.65
CA ALA A 361 -11.10 -3.24 -25.09
C ALA A 361 -10.88 -4.71 -25.49
N VAL A 362 -10.04 -5.45 -24.73
CA VAL A 362 -9.86 -6.90 -24.94
C VAL A 362 -11.19 -7.64 -24.77
N MET A 363 -11.99 -7.29 -23.76
CA MET A 363 -13.34 -7.86 -23.58
C MET A 363 -14.22 -7.67 -24.82
N VAL A 364 -14.18 -6.50 -25.45
CA VAL A 364 -15.03 -6.19 -26.63
C VAL A 364 -14.54 -6.92 -27.86
N PHE A 365 -13.25 -6.90 -28.16
CA PHE A 365 -12.71 -7.32 -29.45
C PHE A 365 -12.23 -8.77 -29.49
N SER A 366 -11.80 -9.39 -28.38
CA SER A 366 -11.32 -10.78 -28.37
C SER A 366 -12.42 -11.75 -28.84
N LYS A 367 -12.04 -12.78 -29.57
CA LYS A 367 -12.92 -13.88 -29.99
C LYS A 367 -12.93 -15.04 -28.98
N ASN A 368 -11.94 -15.08 -28.09
CA ASN A 368 -11.81 -16.14 -27.08
C ASN A 368 -12.79 -15.90 -25.90
N SER A 369 -13.76 -16.77 -25.72
CA SER A 369 -14.79 -16.63 -24.69
C SER A 369 -14.24 -16.68 -23.26
N LYS A 370 -13.20 -17.47 -23.00
CA LYS A 370 -12.55 -17.53 -21.67
C LYS A 370 -11.83 -16.22 -21.36
N LEU A 371 -11.13 -15.67 -22.34
CA LEU A 371 -10.44 -14.38 -22.22
C LEU A 371 -11.43 -13.23 -22.05
N LYS A 372 -12.55 -13.21 -22.75
CA LYS A 372 -13.64 -12.24 -22.56
C LYS A 372 -14.19 -12.24 -21.15
N SER A 373 -14.47 -13.43 -20.60
CA SER A 373 -14.99 -13.57 -19.24
C SER A 373 -13.97 -13.06 -18.20
N LEU A 374 -12.69 -13.42 -18.36
CA LEU A 374 -11.62 -12.93 -17.49
C LEU A 374 -11.48 -11.40 -17.61
N ALA A 375 -11.47 -10.86 -18.83
CA ALA A 375 -11.35 -9.44 -19.10
C ALA A 375 -12.52 -8.64 -18.51
N SER A 376 -13.76 -9.14 -18.62
CA SER A 376 -14.93 -8.49 -18.01
C SER A 376 -14.77 -8.32 -16.49
N ALA A 377 -14.52 -9.41 -15.78
CA ALA A 377 -14.38 -9.38 -14.32
C ALA A 377 -13.18 -8.55 -13.86
N SER A 378 -12.03 -8.70 -14.53
CA SER A 378 -10.81 -8.00 -14.16
C SER A 378 -10.83 -6.52 -14.54
N GLY A 379 -11.52 -6.14 -15.63
CA GLY A 379 -11.70 -4.74 -16.01
C GLY A 379 -12.50 -3.96 -14.97
N ILE A 380 -13.63 -4.51 -14.52
CA ILE A 380 -14.44 -3.91 -13.44
C ILE A 380 -13.60 -3.83 -12.16
N SER A 381 -12.87 -4.90 -11.82
CA SER A 381 -12.00 -4.92 -10.64
C SER A 381 -10.94 -3.79 -10.68
N ALA A 382 -10.33 -3.55 -11.84
CA ALA A 382 -9.33 -2.50 -12.01
C ALA A 382 -9.91 -1.09 -11.84
N LEU A 383 -11.10 -0.84 -12.40
CA LEU A 383 -11.83 0.42 -12.23
C LEU A 383 -12.19 0.68 -10.75
N LEU A 384 -12.38 -0.36 -9.95
CA LEU A 384 -12.64 -0.29 -8.51
C LEU A 384 -11.36 -0.29 -7.66
N GLY A 385 -10.18 -0.19 -8.28
CA GLY A 385 -8.92 -0.02 -7.59
C GLY A 385 -8.09 -1.30 -7.39
N ILE A 386 -8.54 -2.45 -7.89
CA ILE A 386 -7.82 -3.74 -7.78
C ILE A 386 -7.35 -4.15 -9.17
N THR A 387 -6.11 -3.79 -9.52
CA THR A 387 -5.57 -3.93 -10.88
C THR A 387 -4.88 -5.25 -11.17
N GLU A 388 -4.52 -6.04 -10.16
CA GLU A 388 -3.73 -7.25 -10.34
C GLU A 388 -4.38 -8.25 -11.32
N PRO A 389 -5.70 -8.55 -11.27
CA PRO A 389 -6.30 -9.45 -12.23
C PRO A 389 -6.26 -8.91 -13.67
N ALA A 390 -6.44 -7.60 -13.84
CA ALA A 390 -6.38 -6.94 -15.14
C ALA A 390 -4.96 -6.95 -15.70
N MET A 391 -4.00 -6.52 -14.89
CA MET A 391 -2.61 -6.35 -15.29
C MET A 391 -1.96 -7.70 -15.58
N PHE A 392 -2.04 -8.66 -14.65
CA PHE A 392 -1.35 -9.94 -14.77
C PHE A 392 -2.15 -10.97 -15.57
N GLY A 393 -3.49 -10.97 -15.45
CA GLY A 393 -4.35 -11.92 -16.14
C GLY A 393 -4.52 -11.63 -17.62
N VAL A 394 -4.50 -10.34 -18.01
CA VAL A 394 -4.81 -9.92 -19.38
C VAL A 394 -3.69 -9.06 -19.98
N ASN A 395 -3.42 -7.87 -19.39
CA ASN A 395 -2.62 -6.83 -20.06
C ASN A 395 -1.16 -7.25 -20.29
N LEU A 396 -0.49 -7.81 -19.28
CA LEU A 396 0.89 -8.29 -19.40
C LEU A 396 0.99 -9.57 -20.24
N ARG A 397 -0.02 -10.42 -20.20
CA ARG A 397 -0.06 -11.64 -20.99
C ARG A 397 -0.09 -11.31 -22.48
N LEU A 398 -0.95 -10.36 -22.88
CA LEU A 398 -1.10 -9.93 -24.28
C LEU A 398 -0.11 -8.84 -24.68
N LYS A 399 0.58 -8.21 -23.73
CA LYS A 399 1.58 -7.15 -23.87
C LYS A 399 1.03 -5.83 -24.43
N TYR A 400 0.37 -5.83 -25.60
CA TYR A 400 -0.14 -4.61 -26.24
C TYR A 400 -1.14 -3.82 -25.39
N PRO A 401 -2.09 -4.43 -24.66
CA PRO A 401 -2.95 -3.66 -23.76
C PRO A 401 -2.19 -3.03 -22.61
N PHE A 402 -1.09 -3.66 -22.15
CA PHE A 402 -0.24 -3.07 -21.13
C PHE A 402 0.40 -1.77 -21.61
N TYR A 403 0.98 -1.75 -22.82
CA TYR A 403 1.54 -0.52 -23.38
C TYR A 403 0.49 0.56 -23.61
N ALA A 404 -0.71 0.17 -24.06
CA ALA A 404 -1.83 1.08 -24.19
C ALA A 404 -2.23 1.71 -22.85
N ALA A 405 -2.24 0.93 -21.78
CA ALA A 405 -2.51 1.41 -20.43
C ALA A 405 -1.42 2.39 -19.94
N LEU A 406 -0.14 2.18 -20.25
CA LEU A 406 0.91 3.13 -19.91
C LEU A 406 0.68 4.49 -20.59
N ILE A 407 0.31 4.48 -21.87
CA ILE A 407 0.01 5.70 -22.64
C ILE A 407 -1.20 6.43 -22.05
N GLY A 408 -2.29 5.72 -21.81
CA GLY A 408 -3.50 6.30 -21.22
C GLY A 408 -3.24 6.89 -19.84
N SER A 409 -2.49 6.18 -18.99
CA SER A 409 -2.07 6.65 -17.67
C SER A 409 -1.17 7.90 -17.76
N ALA A 410 -0.19 7.92 -18.68
CA ALA A 410 0.71 9.05 -18.83
C ALA A 410 -0.05 10.33 -19.22
N ILE A 411 -0.92 10.25 -20.22
CA ILE A 411 -1.67 11.43 -20.73
C ILE A 411 -2.67 11.92 -19.68
N SER A 412 -3.41 11.03 -19.03
CA SER A 412 -4.37 11.42 -17.99
C SER A 412 -3.71 11.95 -16.73
N SER A 413 -2.54 11.43 -16.37
CA SER A 413 -1.76 11.97 -15.25
C SER A 413 -1.17 13.35 -15.57
N ALA A 414 -0.74 13.58 -16.80
CA ALA A 414 -0.33 14.91 -17.25
C ALA A 414 -1.49 15.92 -17.17
N TRP A 415 -2.70 15.49 -17.54
CA TRP A 415 -3.92 16.31 -17.35
C TRP A 415 -4.14 16.67 -15.89
N LEU A 416 -4.00 15.71 -14.96
CA LEU A 416 -4.12 16.00 -13.51
C LEU A 416 -3.04 16.95 -13.03
N GLY A 417 -1.81 16.82 -13.52
CA GLY A 417 -0.72 17.74 -13.22
C GLY A 417 -0.99 19.16 -13.70
N LEU A 418 -1.57 19.33 -14.90
CA LEU A 418 -1.99 20.64 -15.43
C LEU A 418 -3.06 21.32 -14.55
N ASN A 419 -3.96 20.52 -13.97
CA ASN A 419 -5.06 21.04 -13.15
C ASN A 419 -4.74 21.00 -11.64
N HIS A 420 -3.51 20.70 -11.25
CA HIS A 420 -3.06 20.61 -9.85
C HIS A 420 -3.97 19.77 -8.97
N VAL A 421 -4.43 18.62 -9.49
CA VAL A 421 -5.32 17.71 -8.75
C VAL A 421 -4.52 16.94 -7.73
N LEU A 422 -4.78 17.20 -6.46
CA LEU A 422 -4.15 16.56 -5.31
C LEU A 422 -5.21 15.83 -4.46
N ALA A 423 -4.83 14.72 -3.83
CA ALA A 423 -5.68 14.03 -2.88
C ALA A 423 -5.46 14.56 -1.46
N THR A 424 -6.52 14.67 -0.68
CA THR A 424 -6.48 15.06 0.73
C THR A 424 -6.72 13.91 1.70
N ALA A 425 -6.96 12.72 1.17
CA ALA A 425 -7.07 11.48 1.94
C ALA A 425 -6.56 10.29 1.11
N LEU A 426 -6.23 9.18 1.77
CA LEU A 426 -5.98 7.91 1.13
C LEU A 426 -7.26 7.08 1.08
N GLY A 427 -7.46 6.36 -0.02
CA GLY A 427 -8.65 5.54 -0.21
C GLY A 427 -8.40 4.41 -1.21
N ALA A 428 -9.47 3.91 -1.83
CA ALA A 428 -9.38 3.03 -2.97
C ALA A 428 -9.13 3.85 -4.23
N ALA A 429 -8.04 3.56 -4.94
CA ALA A 429 -7.72 4.22 -6.21
C ALA A 429 -8.70 3.80 -7.32
N GLY A 430 -8.68 4.49 -8.47
CA GLY A 430 -9.64 4.28 -9.55
C GLY A 430 -10.92 5.13 -9.38
N LEU A 431 -12.08 4.60 -9.78
CA LEU A 431 -13.35 5.32 -9.65
C LEU A 431 -13.68 5.75 -8.22
N PRO A 432 -13.50 4.90 -7.18
CA PRO A 432 -13.74 5.35 -5.80
C PRO A 432 -12.84 6.49 -5.35
N GLY A 433 -11.76 6.76 -6.09
CA GLY A 433 -10.79 7.83 -5.79
C GLY A 433 -11.41 9.24 -5.70
N PHE A 434 -12.58 9.47 -6.28
CA PHE A 434 -13.31 10.72 -6.09
C PHE A 434 -13.46 11.11 -4.61
N LEU A 435 -13.66 10.15 -3.73
CA LEU A 435 -13.83 10.37 -2.29
C LEU A 435 -12.58 10.94 -1.60
N SER A 436 -11.42 10.77 -2.22
CA SER A 436 -10.12 11.25 -1.71
C SER A 436 -9.70 12.58 -2.32
N ILE A 437 -10.45 13.09 -3.32
CA ILE A 437 -10.17 14.34 -4.05
C ILE A 437 -11.10 15.43 -3.55
N PRO A 438 -10.61 16.65 -3.27
CA PRO A 438 -11.47 17.80 -2.98
C PRO A 438 -12.49 18.04 -4.09
N TYR A 439 -13.74 18.39 -3.72
CA TYR A 439 -14.85 18.51 -4.67
C TYR A 439 -14.58 19.53 -5.79
N GLN A 440 -13.79 20.58 -5.52
CA GLN A 440 -13.38 21.57 -6.53
C GLN A 440 -12.63 20.94 -7.70
N ASN A 441 -11.95 19.83 -7.45
CA ASN A 441 -11.15 19.11 -8.44
C ASN A 441 -11.88 17.90 -9.05
N TRP A 442 -13.12 17.63 -8.66
CA TRP A 442 -13.88 16.48 -9.17
C TRP A 442 -14.05 16.50 -10.67
N PHE A 443 -14.32 17.67 -11.25
CA PHE A 443 -14.47 17.80 -12.70
C PHE A 443 -13.16 17.44 -13.44
N ALA A 444 -12.04 17.98 -12.99
CA ALA A 444 -10.73 17.71 -13.58
C ALA A 444 -10.32 16.23 -13.38
N PHE A 445 -10.60 15.67 -12.19
CA PHE A 445 -10.36 14.26 -11.89
C PHE A 445 -11.23 13.34 -12.75
N GLY A 446 -12.51 13.66 -12.92
CA GLY A 446 -13.45 12.93 -13.78
C GLY A 446 -13.02 12.91 -15.24
N ILE A 447 -12.61 14.05 -15.79
CA ILE A 447 -12.04 14.13 -17.15
C ILE A 447 -10.78 13.25 -17.22
N GLY A 448 -9.89 13.30 -16.23
CA GLY A 448 -8.71 12.43 -16.15
C GLY A 448 -9.05 10.95 -16.21
N LEU A 449 -10.06 10.50 -15.45
CA LEU A 449 -10.55 9.11 -15.48
C LEU A 449 -11.09 8.72 -16.86
N VAL A 450 -11.91 9.58 -17.47
CA VAL A 450 -12.45 9.34 -18.80
C VAL A 450 -11.32 9.28 -19.83
N LEU A 451 -10.39 10.23 -19.82
CA LEU A 451 -9.21 10.21 -20.70
C LEU A 451 -8.41 8.92 -20.53
N SER A 452 -8.17 8.52 -19.29
CA SER A 452 -7.43 7.29 -18.98
C SER A 452 -8.09 6.05 -19.58
N ILE A 453 -9.39 5.88 -19.37
CA ILE A 453 -10.17 4.75 -19.88
C ILE A 453 -10.24 4.79 -21.40
N VAL A 454 -10.62 5.94 -21.99
CA VAL A 454 -10.85 6.05 -23.43
C VAL A 454 -9.55 5.89 -24.21
N ILE A 455 -8.48 6.56 -23.81
CA ILE A 455 -7.20 6.48 -24.53
C ILE A 455 -6.66 5.05 -24.49
N SER A 456 -6.63 4.41 -23.31
CA SER A 456 -6.14 3.04 -23.17
C SER A 456 -7.02 2.05 -23.94
N PHE A 457 -8.34 2.24 -23.95
CA PHE A 457 -9.28 1.45 -24.74
C PHE A 457 -9.02 1.59 -26.25
N VAL A 458 -8.97 2.83 -26.75
CA VAL A 458 -8.79 3.12 -28.18
C VAL A 458 -7.44 2.62 -28.68
N VAL A 459 -6.35 2.87 -27.93
CA VAL A 459 -5.00 2.40 -28.28
C VAL A 459 -4.94 0.87 -28.28
N THR A 460 -5.58 0.21 -27.32
CA THR A 460 -5.69 -1.26 -27.28
C THR A 460 -6.46 -1.77 -28.49
N ALA A 461 -7.60 -1.16 -28.81
CA ALA A 461 -8.41 -1.54 -29.98
C ALA A 461 -7.65 -1.35 -31.31
N TYR A 462 -6.86 -0.28 -31.41
CA TYR A 462 -5.99 -0.03 -32.56
C TYR A 462 -4.94 -1.14 -32.71
N PHE A 463 -4.22 -1.47 -31.65
CA PHE A 463 -3.23 -2.55 -31.67
C PHE A 463 -3.84 -3.91 -31.95
N TYR A 464 -5.06 -4.18 -31.44
CA TYR A 464 -5.77 -5.41 -31.74
C TYR A 464 -6.06 -5.56 -33.25
N LYS A 465 -6.50 -4.48 -33.90
CA LYS A 465 -6.82 -4.49 -35.34
C LYS A 465 -5.61 -4.52 -36.26
N THR A 466 -4.47 -3.98 -35.82
CA THR A 466 -3.25 -3.88 -36.63
C THR A 466 -2.32 -5.07 -36.50
N ARG A 467 -2.47 -5.89 -35.48
CA ARG A 467 -1.75 -7.15 -35.28
C ARG A 467 -2.71 -8.30 -35.64
N ASP A 468 -2.19 -9.34 -36.29
CA ASP A 468 -2.90 -10.61 -36.46
C ASP A 468 -2.99 -11.36 -35.12
N VAL A 469 -3.70 -10.78 -34.14
CA VAL A 469 -3.79 -11.27 -32.75
C VAL A 469 -4.56 -12.58 -32.68
N ASP A 470 -5.36 -12.92 -33.72
CA ASP A 470 -6.12 -14.17 -33.77
C ASP A 470 -5.23 -15.44 -33.69
N ASN A 471 -3.91 -15.32 -33.87
CA ASN A 471 -2.95 -16.42 -33.73
C ASN A 471 -2.21 -16.45 -32.38
N GLU A 472 -2.37 -15.43 -31.51
CA GLU A 472 -1.69 -15.33 -30.21
C GLU A 472 -2.64 -15.56 -29.01
N GLU A 473 -3.96 -15.63 -29.21
CA GLU A 473 -4.99 -15.91 -28.20
C GLU A 473 -5.22 -17.43 -28.01
#